data_d66922f83241d514a8011c4929818ecf
#
_entry.id   d66922f83241d514a8011c4929818ecf
#
_cell.length_a   1.000
_cell.length_b   1.000
_cell.length_c   1.000
_cell.angle_alpha   90.00
_cell.angle_beta   90.00
_cell.angle_gamma   90.00
#
_symmetry.space_group_name_H-M   'P 1'
#
loop_
_entity.id
_entity.type
_entity.pdbx_description
1 polymer ?
#
loop_
_entity_poly.entity_id
_entity_poly.type
_entity_poly.pdbx_seq_one_letter_code
_entity_poly.pdbx_strand_id
1 'polypeptide(L)'
;MVKPATPKNIVFYADDDTDDLELVQEAFGRYTNNVEVVTAKDGVQALSYLQSVDEYASAPCLIILDINMPLLNGKDVLRKIKDIPPLASVPVVLFTTSSSPLDKEFAKKYNAGFITKPLDVSQMQIITELFIDHCSDEVKKQISKRLK
;
A
#
# COMPACT_ATOMS: atom_id res chain seq x y z
N MET A 1 -35.73 -1.73 -1.88
CA MET A 1 -34.57 -0.93 -1.49
C MET A 1 -33.31 -1.77 -1.62
N VAL A 2 -32.31 -1.23 -2.31
CA VAL A 2 -31.06 -1.96 -2.50
C VAL A 2 -30.18 -1.73 -1.28
N LYS A 3 -29.69 -2.80 -0.70
CA LYS A 3 -28.74 -2.72 0.40
C LYS A 3 -27.39 -2.23 -0.13
N PRO A 4 -26.76 -1.23 0.51
CA PRO A 4 -25.46 -0.77 0.06
C PRO A 4 -24.44 -1.92 0.09
N ALA A 5 -23.57 -1.95 -0.90
CA ALA A 5 -22.49 -2.92 -0.91
C ALA A 5 -21.57 -2.66 0.29
N THR A 6 -21.05 -3.74 0.87
CA THR A 6 -20.04 -3.62 1.92
C THR A 6 -18.79 -2.98 1.33
N PRO A 7 -18.27 -1.90 1.91
CA PRO A 7 -17.06 -1.26 1.39
C PRO A 7 -15.89 -2.24 1.40
N LYS A 8 -15.12 -2.23 0.33
CA LYS A 8 -13.89 -2.99 0.28
C LYS A 8 -12.79 -2.25 1.03
N ASN A 9 -11.86 -2.99 1.54
CA ASN A 9 -10.63 -2.42 2.09
C ASN A 9 -9.76 -1.97 0.92
N ILE A 10 -9.36 -0.71 0.94
CA ILE A 10 -8.54 -0.14 -0.12
C ILE A 10 -7.07 -0.30 0.23
N VAL A 11 -6.31 -0.91 -0.67
CA VAL A 11 -4.85 -0.93 -0.61
C VAL A 11 -4.36 0.04 -1.68
N PHE A 12 -3.61 1.06 -1.26
CA PHE A 12 -3.03 2.01 -2.19
C PHE A 12 -1.59 1.62 -2.50
N TYR A 13 -1.24 1.60 -3.77
CA TYR A 13 0.11 1.23 -4.21
C TYR A 13 0.62 2.20 -5.27
N ALA A 14 1.77 2.80 -5.03
CA ALA A 14 2.42 3.71 -5.96
C ALA A 14 3.77 3.14 -6.42
N ASP A 15 3.95 3.03 -7.72
CA ASP A 15 5.15 2.49 -8.34
C ASP A 15 5.15 2.93 -9.80
N ASP A 16 6.31 3.31 -10.34
CA ASP A 16 6.41 3.70 -11.73
C ASP A 16 6.58 2.51 -12.69
N ASP A 17 6.80 1.32 -12.16
CA ASP A 17 6.95 0.10 -12.94
C ASP A 17 5.57 -0.55 -13.13
N THR A 18 5.06 -0.51 -14.36
CA THR A 18 3.74 -1.07 -14.66
C THR A 18 3.66 -2.58 -14.43
N ASP A 19 4.76 -3.29 -14.62
CA ASP A 19 4.78 -4.73 -14.37
C ASP A 19 4.59 -5.02 -12.89
N ASP A 20 5.25 -4.23 -12.03
CA ASP A 20 5.08 -4.38 -10.58
C ASP A 20 3.66 -4.01 -10.14
N LEU A 21 3.07 -2.98 -10.75
CA LEU A 21 1.68 -2.62 -10.45
C LEU A 21 0.74 -3.78 -10.77
N GLU A 22 0.93 -4.42 -11.92
CA GLU A 22 0.10 -5.55 -12.33
C GLU A 22 0.29 -6.75 -11.40
N LEU A 23 1.54 -7.03 -11.02
CA LEU A 23 1.84 -8.16 -10.14
C LEU A 23 1.16 -8.02 -8.78
N VAL A 24 1.20 -6.83 -8.21
CA VAL A 24 0.58 -6.58 -6.92
C VAL A 24 -0.94 -6.63 -7.02
N GLN A 25 -1.51 -6.03 -8.06
CA GLN A 25 -2.96 -6.11 -8.30
C GLN A 25 -3.43 -7.55 -8.44
N GLU A 26 -2.69 -8.34 -9.21
CA GLU A 26 -3.01 -9.75 -9.42
C GLU A 26 -2.90 -10.55 -8.13
N ALA A 27 -1.87 -10.28 -7.34
CA ALA A 27 -1.68 -10.97 -6.07
C ALA A 27 -2.81 -10.68 -5.09
N PHE A 28 -3.26 -9.42 -5.01
CA PHE A 28 -4.41 -9.06 -4.17
C PHE A 28 -5.73 -9.54 -4.77
N GLY A 29 -5.74 -9.90 -6.03
CA GLY A 29 -6.93 -10.44 -6.70
C GLY A 29 -7.49 -11.69 -6.04
N ARG A 30 -6.69 -12.41 -5.28
CA ARG A 30 -7.14 -13.56 -4.50
C ARG A 30 -8.10 -13.18 -3.37
N TYR A 31 -8.10 -11.88 -3.03
CA TYR A 31 -8.92 -11.34 -1.95
C TYR A 31 -10.01 -10.43 -2.50
N THR A 32 -10.46 -10.67 -3.73
CA THR A 32 -11.26 -9.74 -4.53
C THR A 32 -12.51 -9.20 -3.86
N ASN A 33 -13.14 -10.00 -3.01
CA ASN A 33 -14.40 -9.58 -2.40
C ASN A 33 -14.19 -8.59 -1.25
N ASN A 34 -12.95 -8.43 -0.78
CA ASN A 34 -12.64 -7.59 0.37
C ASN A 34 -11.60 -6.52 0.12
N VAL A 35 -10.89 -6.59 -1.01
CA VAL A 35 -9.77 -5.69 -1.27
C VAL A 35 -9.92 -5.07 -2.65
N GLU A 36 -9.73 -3.76 -2.68
CA GLU A 36 -9.61 -3.02 -3.92
C GLU A 36 -8.23 -2.36 -3.93
N VAL A 37 -7.46 -2.56 -5.00
CA VAL A 37 -6.14 -1.93 -5.14
C VAL A 37 -6.28 -0.68 -5.99
N VAL A 38 -5.87 0.45 -5.44
CA VAL A 38 -5.82 1.73 -6.15
C VAL A 38 -4.35 2.04 -6.40
N THR A 39 -3.99 2.39 -7.63
CA THR A 39 -2.59 2.56 -8.01
C THR A 39 -2.28 3.98 -8.48
N ALA A 40 -1.01 4.35 -8.36
CA ALA A 40 -0.47 5.56 -8.94
C ALA A 40 0.90 5.24 -9.55
N LYS A 41 1.28 6.00 -10.58
CA LYS A 41 2.51 5.71 -11.35
C LYS A 41 3.68 6.62 -10.97
N ASP A 42 3.45 7.61 -10.16
CA ASP A 42 4.51 8.50 -9.68
C ASP A 42 4.09 9.12 -8.35
N GLY A 43 5.04 9.83 -7.74
CA GLY A 43 4.80 10.40 -6.42
C GLY A 43 3.81 11.56 -6.43
N VAL A 44 3.70 12.29 -7.53
CA VAL A 44 2.73 13.39 -7.64
C VAL A 44 1.32 12.84 -7.71
N GLN A 45 1.09 11.80 -8.54
CA GLN A 45 -0.20 11.13 -8.60
C GLN A 45 -0.56 10.51 -7.25
N ALA A 46 0.43 9.89 -6.60
CA ALA A 46 0.23 9.29 -5.28
C ALA A 46 -0.26 10.31 -4.28
N LEU A 47 0.45 11.42 -4.18
CA LEU A 47 0.13 12.46 -3.22
C LEU A 47 -1.21 13.11 -3.53
N SER A 48 -1.51 13.33 -4.83
CA SER A 48 -2.80 13.88 -5.24
C SER A 48 -3.96 13.01 -4.78
N TYR A 49 -3.86 11.69 -4.98
CA TYR A 49 -4.88 10.77 -4.50
C TYR A 49 -5.00 10.81 -2.98
N LEU A 50 -3.87 10.72 -2.30
CA LEU A 50 -3.87 10.64 -0.84
C LEU A 50 -4.37 11.93 -0.18
N GLN A 51 -4.10 13.08 -0.80
CA GLN A 51 -4.62 14.35 -0.30
C GLN A 51 -6.13 14.49 -0.51
N SER A 52 -6.71 13.71 -1.43
CA SER A 52 -8.15 13.74 -1.67
C SER A 52 -8.95 12.91 -0.67
N VAL A 53 -8.27 12.11 0.14
CA VAL A 53 -8.93 11.27 1.14
C VAL A 53 -9.48 12.15 2.24
N ASP A 54 -10.77 12.00 2.56
CA ASP A 54 -11.35 12.76 3.64
C ASP A 54 -11.43 11.93 4.91
N GLU A 55 -11.80 12.60 6.00
CA GLU A 55 -11.79 12.04 7.33
C GLU A 55 -12.75 10.86 7.52
N TYR A 56 -13.79 10.78 6.69
CA TYR A 56 -14.90 9.85 6.92
C TYR A 56 -14.99 8.72 5.92
N ALA A 57 -14.31 8.82 4.80
CA ALA A 57 -14.48 7.85 3.74
C ALA A 57 -13.22 7.70 2.91
N SER A 58 -13.05 6.54 2.33
CA SER A 58 -12.04 6.27 1.29
C SER A 58 -10.59 6.23 1.75
N ALA A 59 -10.31 6.30 3.04
CA ALA A 59 -8.94 6.12 3.52
C ALA A 59 -8.48 4.68 3.26
N PRO A 60 -7.30 4.50 2.69
CA PRO A 60 -6.79 3.14 2.51
C PRO A 60 -6.47 2.49 3.85
N CYS A 61 -6.56 1.18 3.89
CA CYS A 61 -6.16 0.41 5.06
C CYS A 61 -4.66 0.11 5.06
N LEU A 62 -4.01 0.33 3.92
CA LEU A 62 -2.59 0.09 3.74
C LEU A 62 -2.09 0.95 2.58
N ILE A 63 -0.92 1.55 2.76
CA ILE A 63 -0.25 2.32 1.71
C ILE A 63 1.07 1.63 1.40
N ILE A 64 1.28 1.26 0.15
CA ILE A 64 2.52 0.65 -0.32
C ILE A 64 3.18 1.64 -1.28
N LEU A 65 4.45 1.96 -1.02
CA LEU A 65 5.18 2.96 -1.81
C LEU A 65 6.50 2.39 -2.28
N ASP A 66 6.78 2.49 -3.58
CA ASP A 66 8.14 2.32 -4.07
C ASP A 66 8.94 3.58 -3.74
N ILE A 67 10.22 3.42 -3.46
CA ILE A 67 11.09 4.56 -3.16
C ILE A 67 11.44 5.32 -4.44
N ASN A 68 11.87 4.59 -5.47
CA ASN A 68 12.39 5.21 -6.69
C ASN A 68 11.29 5.49 -7.70
N MET A 69 10.68 6.65 -7.58
CA MET A 69 9.65 7.12 -8.51
C MET A 69 10.05 8.49 -9.04
N PRO A 70 9.65 8.83 -10.28
CA PRO A 70 9.93 10.16 -10.80
C PRO A 70 9.10 11.23 -10.10
N LEU A 71 9.52 12.46 -10.21
CA LEU A 71 8.88 13.68 -9.71
C LEU A 71 8.93 13.79 -8.19
N LEU A 72 8.45 12.78 -7.48
CA LEU A 72 8.41 12.76 -6.03
C LEU A 72 8.61 11.31 -5.61
N ASN A 73 9.68 11.02 -4.87
CA ASN A 73 9.97 9.64 -4.49
C ASN A 73 9.12 9.18 -3.29
N GLY A 74 9.19 7.88 -3.01
CA GLY A 74 8.37 7.29 -1.96
C GLY A 74 8.67 7.84 -0.56
N LYS A 75 9.92 8.22 -0.30
CA LYS A 75 10.27 8.82 0.99
C LYS A 75 9.60 10.18 1.17
N ASP A 76 9.55 10.97 0.09
CA ASP A 76 8.90 12.28 0.12
C ASP A 76 7.41 12.14 0.34
N VAL A 77 6.79 11.17 -0.34
CA VAL A 77 5.37 10.89 -0.15
C VAL A 77 5.10 10.48 1.31
N LEU A 78 5.93 9.58 1.85
CA LEU A 78 5.78 9.12 3.24
C LEU A 78 5.85 10.28 4.23
N ARG A 79 6.82 11.19 4.05
CA ARG A 79 6.92 12.37 4.93
C ARG A 79 5.64 13.19 4.89
N LYS A 80 5.14 13.43 3.68
CA LYS A 80 3.97 14.31 3.50
C LYS A 80 2.70 13.71 4.06
N ILE A 81 2.49 12.42 3.90
CA ILE A 81 1.24 11.81 4.39
C ILE A 81 1.17 11.74 5.91
N LYS A 82 2.30 11.77 6.60
CA LYS A 82 2.29 11.81 8.05
C LYS A 82 1.71 13.13 8.60
N ASP A 83 1.67 14.16 7.76
CA ASP A 83 1.08 15.44 8.11
C ASP A 83 -0.40 15.56 7.69
N ILE A 84 -0.95 14.51 7.10
CA ILE A 84 -2.35 14.46 6.68
C ILE A 84 -3.13 13.65 7.73
N PRO A 85 -3.96 14.31 8.58
CA PRO A 85 -4.56 13.62 9.73
C PRO A 85 -5.26 12.30 9.43
N PRO A 86 -6.10 12.19 8.39
CA PRO A 86 -6.74 10.90 8.12
C PRO A 86 -5.79 9.78 7.77
N LEU A 87 -4.57 10.09 7.35
CA LEU A 87 -3.58 9.12 6.90
C LEU A 87 -2.48 8.86 7.91
N ALA A 88 -2.35 9.70 8.91
CA ALA A 88 -1.19 9.66 9.82
C ALA A 88 -1.05 8.31 10.53
N SER A 89 -2.15 7.61 10.78
CA SER A 89 -2.15 6.31 11.45
C SER A 89 -2.27 5.12 10.50
N VAL A 90 -2.42 5.36 9.19
CA VAL A 90 -2.53 4.27 8.23
C VAL A 90 -1.17 3.58 8.08
N PRO A 91 -1.13 2.25 8.13
CA PRO A 91 0.14 1.54 7.93
C PRO A 91 0.73 1.82 6.55
N VAL A 92 2.04 2.04 6.51
CA VAL A 92 2.78 2.27 5.27
C VAL A 92 3.89 1.23 5.17
N VAL A 93 4.07 0.69 3.97
CA VAL A 93 5.18 -0.21 3.65
C VAL A 93 5.94 0.38 2.47
N LEU A 94 7.25 0.50 2.61
CA LEU A 94 8.12 0.80 1.49
C LEU A 94 8.46 -0.52 0.79
N PHE A 95 8.13 -0.61 -0.48
CA PHE A 95 8.33 -1.82 -1.30
C PHE A 95 9.23 -1.46 -2.45
N THR A 96 10.48 -1.92 -2.41
CA THR A 96 11.52 -1.39 -3.28
C THR A 96 12.60 -2.42 -3.55
N THR A 97 13.34 -2.23 -4.65
CA THR A 97 14.53 -3.04 -4.93
C THR A 97 15.72 -2.64 -4.06
N SER A 98 15.66 -1.48 -3.43
CA SER A 98 16.75 -1.01 -2.56
C SER A 98 16.92 -1.92 -1.35
N SER A 99 18.16 -2.17 -0.99
CA SER A 99 18.51 -2.82 0.29
C SER A 99 19.40 -1.92 1.12
N SER A 100 19.42 -0.63 0.80
CA SER A 100 20.27 0.34 1.49
C SER A 100 19.91 0.44 2.98
N PRO A 101 20.92 0.40 3.87
CA PRO A 101 20.67 0.62 5.30
C PRO A 101 20.02 1.96 5.59
N LEU A 102 20.34 2.99 4.81
CA LEU A 102 19.74 4.32 5.00
C LEU A 102 18.24 4.30 4.71
N ASP A 103 17.83 3.55 3.70
CA ASP A 103 16.41 3.43 3.36
C ASP A 103 15.65 2.67 4.45
N LYS A 104 16.27 1.62 4.99
CA LYS A 104 15.68 0.86 6.09
C LYS A 104 15.54 1.71 7.35
N GLU A 105 16.55 2.52 7.65
CA GLU A 105 16.50 3.44 8.79
C GLU A 105 15.42 4.49 8.61
N PHE A 106 15.28 5.00 7.39
CA PHE A 106 14.23 5.95 7.07
C PHE A 106 12.84 5.36 7.34
N ALA A 107 12.61 4.14 6.87
CA ALA A 107 11.34 3.45 7.13
C ALA A 107 11.07 3.35 8.62
N LYS A 108 12.07 2.94 9.37
CA LYS A 108 11.96 2.79 10.82
C LYS A 108 11.65 4.12 11.51
N LYS A 109 12.29 5.18 11.08
CA LYS A 109 12.07 6.53 11.64
C LYS A 109 10.62 6.97 11.46
N TYR A 110 10.00 6.64 10.34
CA TYR A 110 8.62 7.02 10.04
C TYR A 110 7.63 5.92 10.35
N ASN A 111 8.05 4.91 11.09
CA ASN A 111 7.20 3.79 11.49
C ASN A 111 6.56 3.09 10.30
N ALA A 112 7.32 2.90 9.24
CA ALA A 112 6.89 2.21 8.04
C ALA A 112 7.54 0.84 7.96
N GLY A 113 6.85 -0.12 7.32
CA GLY A 113 7.44 -1.40 7.00
C GLY A 113 8.40 -1.25 5.83
N PHE A 114 9.27 -2.24 5.66
CA PHE A 114 10.22 -2.27 4.56
C PHE A 114 10.27 -3.68 3.99
N ILE A 115 9.90 -3.81 2.73
CA ILE A 115 9.91 -5.11 2.04
C ILE A 115 10.68 -4.94 0.74
N THR A 116 11.70 -5.77 0.54
CA THR A 116 12.47 -5.75 -0.69
C THR A 116 11.71 -6.49 -1.78
N LYS A 117 11.66 -5.90 -2.97
CA LYS A 117 11.00 -6.54 -4.12
C LYS A 117 11.68 -7.87 -4.45
N PRO A 118 10.91 -8.92 -4.71
CA PRO A 118 11.48 -10.22 -4.99
C PRO A 118 12.10 -10.26 -6.39
N LEU A 119 13.13 -11.09 -6.55
CA LEU A 119 13.72 -11.37 -7.86
C LEU A 119 12.86 -12.37 -8.65
N ASP A 120 12.04 -13.13 -7.96
CA ASP A 120 11.22 -14.19 -8.53
C ASP A 120 9.74 -13.90 -8.24
N VAL A 121 8.96 -13.77 -9.30
CA VAL A 121 7.51 -13.48 -9.23
C VAL A 121 6.76 -14.51 -8.39
N SER A 122 7.25 -15.74 -8.31
CA SER A 122 6.61 -16.79 -7.53
C SER A 122 6.52 -16.46 -6.04
N GLN A 123 7.31 -15.49 -5.58
CA GLN A 123 7.29 -15.06 -4.18
C GLN A 123 6.19 -14.04 -3.87
N MET A 124 5.46 -13.58 -4.88
CA MET A 124 4.47 -12.53 -4.67
C MET A 124 3.35 -12.90 -3.72
N GLN A 125 3.00 -14.18 -3.64
CA GLN A 125 1.97 -14.60 -2.69
C GLN A 125 2.44 -14.40 -1.24
N ILE A 126 3.68 -14.77 -0.96
CA ILE A 126 4.27 -14.57 0.37
C ILE A 126 4.40 -13.08 0.67
N ILE A 127 4.83 -12.31 -0.32
CA ILE A 127 4.96 -10.85 -0.18
C ILE A 127 3.60 -10.23 0.15
N THR A 128 2.53 -10.67 -0.52
CA THR A 128 1.19 -10.15 -0.28
C THR A 128 0.74 -10.43 1.15
N GLU A 129 1.05 -11.60 1.68
CA GLU A 129 0.76 -11.92 3.07
C GLU A 129 1.53 -10.99 4.02
N LEU A 130 2.79 -10.66 3.68
CA LEU A 130 3.56 -9.71 4.47
C LEU A 130 2.95 -8.30 4.44
N PHE A 131 2.43 -7.87 3.28
CA PHE A 131 1.71 -6.61 3.20
C PHE A 131 0.51 -6.60 4.15
N ILE A 132 -0.29 -7.67 4.10
CA ILE A 132 -1.48 -7.79 4.92
C ILE A 132 -1.13 -7.78 6.41
N ASP A 133 0.00 -8.36 6.77
CA ASP A 133 0.46 -8.39 8.16
C ASP A 133 0.71 -7.00 8.75
N HIS A 134 0.90 -6.00 7.91
CA HIS A 134 1.07 -4.62 8.37
C HIS A 134 -0.26 -3.92 8.63
N CYS A 135 -1.37 -4.53 8.22
CA CYS A 135 -2.69 -3.97 8.47
C CYS A 135 -3.12 -4.15 9.93
N SER A 136 -4.17 -3.43 10.32
CA SER A 136 -4.74 -3.61 11.66
C SER A 136 -5.32 -5.02 11.80
N ASP A 137 -5.50 -5.47 13.04
CA ASP A 137 -6.04 -6.81 13.30
C ASP A 137 -7.43 -6.96 12.71
N GLU A 138 -8.24 -5.93 12.77
CA GLU A 138 -9.59 -5.97 12.20
C GLU A 138 -9.55 -6.16 10.69
N VAL A 139 -8.68 -5.41 10.01
CA VAL A 139 -8.53 -5.53 8.55
C VAL A 139 -7.99 -6.91 8.18
N LYS A 140 -7.01 -7.42 8.92
CA LYS A 140 -6.49 -8.77 8.69
C LYS A 140 -7.61 -9.81 8.73
N LYS A 141 -8.48 -9.73 9.71
CA LYS A 141 -9.60 -10.67 9.84
C LYS A 141 -10.55 -10.58 8.65
N GLN A 142 -10.85 -9.37 8.21
CA GLN A 142 -11.75 -9.15 7.08
C GLN A 142 -11.18 -9.72 5.79
N ILE A 143 -9.90 -9.50 5.55
CA ILE A 143 -9.23 -9.99 4.35
C ILE A 143 -9.02 -11.49 4.41
N SER A 144 -8.54 -12.02 5.52
CA SER A 144 -8.19 -13.44 5.65
C SER A 144 -9.39 -14.36 5.49
N LYS A 145 -10.58 -13.93 5.88
CA LYS A 145 -11.79 -14.74 5.76
C LYS A 145 -12.15 -15.06 4.32
N ARG A 146 -11.65 -14.32 3.36
CA ARG A 146 -11.98 -14.48 1.95
C ARG A 146 -11.00 -15.36 1.21
N LEU A 147 -9.87 -15.62 1.82
CA LEU A 147 -8.87 -16.50 1.22
C LEU A 147 -9.30 -17.94 1.41
N LYS A 148 -9.47 -18.59 0.32
CA LYS A 148 -9.85 -20.00 0.29
C LYS A 148 -8.78 -20.82 -0.39
#